data_a1d36a5de62903b8652aefa9189e4652
#
_entry.id   a1d36a5de62903b8652aefa9189e4652
#
_cell.length_a   1.000
_cell.length_b   1.000
_cell.length_c   1.000
_cell.angle_alpha   90.00
_cell.angle_beta   90.00
_cell.angle_gamma   90.00
#
_symmetry.space_group_name_H-M   'P 1'
#
loop_
_entity.id
_entity.type
_entity.pdbx_description
1 polymer ?
#
loop_
_entity_poly.entity_id
_entity_poly.type
_entity_poly.pdbx_seq_one_letter_code
_entity_poly.pdbx_strand_id
1 'polypeptide(L)'
;MKRTVIIPVLLSCLSIIIIGLNSCAGSQKEIIPSSEFAPYINAYTGGVISQSSPIRIELTQDQPVVDLNNELKENPFHFSPSLKGKAYWVSNNTIEFLPEEGALKQGTMYEGSFQLGEFVTVDKRLKEFNFSFRVQEKNFSLAMEPLDITATAPDYASVKGEIRFSDKIDNAQVEKILSASGNGTSSYNISIEGTGNPTRYTFSIGRIPRAEKDYELEIKLDGKAAGIDRKMVEKITIPAKNIFRFMSAQRIEQPENGIQISFSDPVSDTQDLKGLIEIPELSSYTFQVINDKVNVYFEPNRANKLTLRIYEGVKNMEGKRLGTSHSISFSQPSLKPQVELRTEAAILPDSKNLIVPFR
;
A
#
# COMPACT_ATOMS: atom_id res chain seq x y z
N MET A 1 69.01 15.66 46.58
CA MET A 1 69.45 14.87 45.42
C MET A 1 68.19 14.21 44.83
N LYS A 2 67.65 14.74 43.76
CA LYS A 2 66.48 14.22 43.06
C LYS A 2 66.94 13.43 41.86
N ARG A 3 66.63 12.13 41.80
CA ARG A 3 66.86 11.29 40.62
C ARG A 3 65.60 11.31 39.76
N THR A 4 65.71 11.87 38.56
CA THR A 4 64.69 11.86 37.53
C THR A 4 64.82 10.57 36.75
N VAL A 5 63.76 9.78 36.71
CA VAL A 5 63.67 8.58 35.86
C VAL A 5 62.93 8.96 34.57
N ILE A 6 63.60 8.85 33.44
CA ILE A 6 63.06 9.06 32.11
C ILE A 6 62.57 7.71 31.60
N ILE A 7 61.25 7.60 31.32
CA ILE A 7 60.62 6.45 30.68
C ILE A 7 60.49 6.79 29.19
N PRO A 8 61.00 6.01 28.26
CA PRO A 8 60.76 6.22 26.85
C PRO A 8 59.40 5.68 26.46
N VAL A 9 58.56 6.55 25.92
CA VAL A 9 57.28 6.20 25.31
C VAL A 9 57.55 5.62 23.92
N LEU A 10 57.31 4.31 23.77
CA LEU A 10 57.32 3.66 22.46
C LEU A 10 56.02 4.02 21.73
N LEU A 11 56.14 4.85 20.70
CA LEU A 11 55.05 5.12 19.74
C LEU A 11 54.91 3.93 18.82
N SER A 12 53.90 3.08 19.11
CA SER A 12 53.47 2.02 18.18
C SER A 12 52.48 2.65 17.17
N CYS A 13 52.98 2.87 15.96
CA CYS A 13 52.11 3.22 14.80
C CYS A 13 51.29 2.03 14.39
N LEU A 14 50.06 1.93 14.94
CA LEU A 14 49.04 1.03 14.44
C LEU A 14 48.40 1.65 13.21
N SER A 15 48.88 1.26 12.04
CA SER A 15 48.27 1.61 10.74
C SER A 15 46.95 0.91 10.61
N ILE A 16 45.86 1.61 10.93
CA ILE A 16 44.49 1.15 10.63
C ILE A 16 44.28 1.32 9.13
N ILE A 17 44.39 0.23 8.40
CA ILE A 17 43.94 0.13 7.00
C ILE A 17 42.40 0.18 7.06
N ILE A 18 41.83 1.35 6.87
CA ILE A 18 40.43 1.53 6.58
C ILE A 18 40.21 1.07 5.13
N ILE A 19 39.83 -0.19 4.98
CA ILE A 19 39.29 -0.69 3.72
C ILE A 19 37.92 -0.02 3.60
N GLY A 20 37.89 1.13 2.95
CA GLY A 20 36.67 1.76 2.52
C GLY A 20 35.97 0.84 1.52
N LEU A 21 34.96 0.11 2.00
CA LEU A 21 33.93 -0.47 1.15
C LEU A 21 33.18 0.70 0.53
N ASN A 22 33.74 1.26 -0.54
CA ASN A 22 32.96 2.06 -1.46
C ASN A 22 31.93 1.11 -2.09
N SER A 23 30.76 0.97 -1.44
CA SER A 23 29.57 0.53 -2.11
C SER A 23 29.22 1.61 -3.14
N CYS A 24 29.83 1.52 -4.31
CA CYS A 24 29.34 2.19 -5.50
C CYS A 24 27.99 1.55 -5.82
N ALA A 25 26.92 1.99 -5.15
CA ALA A 25 25.60 1.93 -5.71
C ALA A 25 25.58 2.91 -6.89
N GLY A 26 26.25 2.54 -7.97
CA GLY A 26 26.11 3.20 -9.25
C GLY A 26 24.62 3.16 -9.57
N SER A 27 23.98 4.30 -9.73
CA SER A 27 22.65 4.43 -10.29
C SER A 27 22.69 3.75 -11.66
N GLN A 28 22.26 2.48 -11.71
CA GLN A 28 22.14 1.77 -12.97
C GLN A 28 21.17 2.57 -13.82
N LYS A 29 21.63 3.04 -14.97
CA LYS A 29 20.85 3.89 -15.86
C LYS A 29 19.85 3.01 -16.59
N GLU A 30 18.60 3.42 -16.61
CA GLU A 30 17.56 2.76 -17.40
C GLU A 30 17.96 2.71 -18.88
N ILE A 31 17.89 1.52 -19.48
CA ILE A 31 18.13 1.32 -20.90
C ILE A 31 16.80 1.56 -21.62
N ILE A 32 16.74 2.65 -22.37
CA ILE A 32 15.61 2.95 -23.26
C ILE A 32 16.02 2.48 -24.67
N PRO A 33 15.34 1.45 -25.22
CA PRO A 33 15.64 0.95 -26.54
C PRO A 33 15.48 2.00 -27.65
N SER A 34 16.31 1.89 -28.69
CA SER A 34 16.22 2.77 -29.85
C SER A 34 14.89 2.55 -30.60
N SER A 35 14.33 3.63 -31.14
CA SER A 35 13.13 3.57 -32.00
C SER A 35 13.36 2.78 -33.30
N GLU A 36 14.59 2.46 -33.65
CA GLU A 36 14.92 1.59 -34.79
C GLU A 36 14.41 0.15 -34.64
N PHE A 37 14.11 -0.28 -33.39
CA PHE A 37 13.51 -1.58 -33.10
C PHE A 37 11.96 -1.63 -33.30
N ALA A 38 11.30 -0.49 -33.39
CA ALA A 38 9.84 -0.43 -33.53
C ALA A 38 9.27 -1.21 -34.74
N PRO A 39 9.95 -1.36 -35.89
CA PRO A 39 9.48 -2.23 -36.97
C PRO A 39 9.45 -3.73 -36.63
N TYR A 40 10.16 -4.16 -35.59
CA TYR A 40 10.39 -5.57 -35.25
C TYR A 40 9.78 -5.97 -33.90
N ILE A 41 9.75 -5.05 -32.95
CA ILE A 41 9.26 -5.29 -31.58
C ILE A 41 8.07 -4.39 -31.33
N ASN A 42 6.92 -5.01 -31.01
CA ASN A 42 5.67 -4.33 -30.69
C ASN A 42 5.62 -3.93 -29.21
N ALA A 43 6.04 -4.84 -28.33
CA ALA A 43 6.09 -4.57 -26.89
C ALA A 43 7.19 -5.37 -26.19
N TYR A 44 7.63 -4.88 -25.06
CA TYR A 44 8.62 -5.56 -24.22
C TYR A 44 8.37 -5.23 -22.73
N THR A 45 8.85 -6.11 -21.85
CA THR A 45 8.82 -5.86 -20.40
C THR A 45 9.84 -4.80 -20.02
N GLY A 46 9.37 -3.67 -19.50
CA GLY A 46 10.19 -2.55 -19.03
C GLY A 46 9.60 -1.90 -17.78
N GLY A 47 10.24 -0.83 -17.27
CA GLY A 47 9.79 -0.10 -16.10
C GLY A 47 9.89 -0.89 -14.81
N VAL A 48 8.83 -0.84 -13.96
CA VAL A 48 8.78 -1.54 -12.66
C VAL A 48 7.84 -2.74 -12.77
N ILE A 49 8.35 -3.93 -12.41
CA ILE A 49 7.61 -5.20 -12.50
C ILE A 49 7.50 -5.88 -11.13
N SER A 50 6.50 -6.74 -10.97
CA SER A 50 6.34 -7.62 -9.80
C SER A 50 7.49 -8.66 -9.73
N GLN A 51 7.82 -9.11 -8.52
CA GLN A 51 8.76 -10.20 -8.30
C GLN A 51 8.31 -11.53 -8.95
N SER A 52 7.04 -11.67 -9.27
CA SER A 52 6.47 -12.85 -9.95
C SER A 52 6.17 -12.61 -11.43
N SER A 53 6.59 -11.48 -12.01
CA SER A 53 6.31 -11.18 -13.41
C SER A 53 7.20 -12.00 -14.34
N PRO A 54 6.64 -12.54 -15.43
CA PRO A 54 7.44 -12.99 -16.56
C PRO A 54 8.02 -11.79 -17.31
N ILE A 55 9.09 -12.04 -18.08
CA ILE A 55 9.71 -11.07 -18.96
C ILE A 55 9.33 -11.43 -20.41
N ARG A 56 8.71 -10.50 -21.13
CA ARG A 56 8.12 -10.74 -22.45
C ARG A 56 8.73 -9.84 -23.51
N ILE A 57 8.87 -10.39 -24.70
CA ILE A 57 9.11 -9.66 -25.96
C ILE A 57 8.01 -10.05 -26.92
N GLU A 58 7.29 -9.08 -27.45
CA GLU A 58 6.27 -9.24 -28.48
C GLU A 58 6.81 -8.71 -29.79
N LEU A 59 6.92 -9.58 -30.80
CA LEU A 59 7.33 -9.24 -32.16
C LEU A 59 6.17 -8.59 -32.92
N THR A 60 6.48 -7.77 -33.92
CA THR A 60 5.47 -7.14 -34.78
C THR A 60 4.83 -8.14 -35.76
N GLN A 61 5.48 -9.27 -36.04
CA GLN A 61 5.04 -10.28 -37.02
C GLN A 61 4.97 -11.66 -36.37
N ASP A 62 3.93 -12.40 -36.76
CA ASP A 62 3.79 -13.80 -36.37
C ASP A 62 4.91 -14.64 -36.98
N GLN A 63 5.42 -15.58 -36.21
CA GLN A 63 6.37 -16.56 -36.68
C GLN A 63 5.62 -17.74 -37.29
N PRO A 64 6.11 -18.29 -38.43
CA PRO A 64 5.36 -19.24 -39.24
C PRO A 64 5.10 -20.60 -38.58
N VAL A 65 5.99 -21.02 -37.70
CA VAL A 65 5.87 -22.28 -36.94
C VAL A 65 6.42 -22.08 -35.56
N VAL A 66 5.55 -22.15 -34.55
CA VAL A 66 5.94 -22.06 -33.13
C VAL A 66 5.35 -23.23 -32.34
N ASP A 67 6.10 -23.75 -31.42
CA ASP A 67 5.68 -24.79 -30.50
C ASP A 67 5.23 -24.15 -29.20
N LEU A 68 3.93 -23.83 -29.12
CA LEU A 68 3.37 -23.07 -28.01
C LEU A 68 3.50 -23.84 -26.70
N ASN A 69 3.87 -23.11 -25.63
CA ASN A 69 4.02 -23.61 -24.28
C ASN A 69 5.13 -24.67 -24.06
N ASN A 70 5.93 -24.95 -25.07
CA ASN A 70 7.14 -25.76 -24.91
C ASN A 70 8.37 -24.88 -24.72
N GLU A 71 9.31 -25.38 -23.91
CA GLU A 71 10.57 -24.69 -23.65
C GLU A 71 11.39 -24.54 -24.93
N LEU A 72 11.89 -23.34 -25.15
CA LEU A 72 12.84 -23.09 -26.25
C LEU A 72 14.13 -23.85 -26.00
N LYS A 73 14.69 -24.47 -27.03
CA LYS A 73 15.94 -25.24 -26.94
C LYS A 73 17.12 -24.36 -26.55
N GLU A 74 17.14 -23.13 -27.05
CA GLU A 74 18.13 -22.12 -26.74
C GLU A 74 17.41 -20.92 -26.12
N ASN A 75 17.97 -20.39 -25.02
CA ASN A 75 17.38 -19.24 -24.35
C ASN A 75 17.86 -17.95 -25.01
N PRO A 76 16.99 -17.19 -25.68
CA PRO A 76 17.38 -15.97 -26.38
C PRO A 76 17.61 -14.77 -25.44
N PHE A 77 17.33 -14.93 -24.13
CA PHE A 77 17.47 -13.87 -23.15
C PHE A 77 18.78 -13.99 -22.35
N HIS A 78 19.43 -12.87 -22.13
CA HIS A 78 20.55 -12.73 -21.20
C HIS A 78 20.25 -11.58 -20.24
N PHE A 79 20.63 -11.73 -18.96
CA PHE A 79 20.36 -10.73 -17.94
C PHE A 79 21.60 -10.41 -17.12
N SER A 80 21.70 -9.15 -16.71
CA SER A 80 22.66 -8.66 -15.73
C SER A 80 21.91 -7.88 -14.62
N PRO A 81 21.93 -8.32 -13.35
CA PRO A 81 22.45 -9.60 -12.85
C PRO A 81 21.82 -10.83 -13.53
N SER A 82 22.57 -11.94 -13.53
CA SER A 82 22.10 -13.19 -14.14
C SER A 82 20.80 -13.68 -13.52
N LEU A 83 19.85 -14.12 -14.36
CA LEU A 83 18.59 -14.72 -13.95
C LEU A 83 18.52 -16.19 -14.39
N LYS A 84 18.06 -17.05 -13.49
CA LYS A 84 17.70 -18.42 -13.81
C LYS A 84 16.24 -18.46 -14.22
N GLY A 85 15.93 -19.20 -15.26
CA GLY A 85 14.59 -19.35 -15.81
C GLY A 85 14.59 -20.02 -17.17
N LYS A 86 13.43 -20.07 -17.79
CA LYS A 86 13.19 -20.77 -19.06
C LYS A 86 12.39 -19.88 -19.99
N ALA A 87 12.63 -20.00 -21.29
CA ALA A 87 11.94 -19.24 -22.32
C ALA A 87 10.92 -20.11 -23.08
N TYR A 88 9.76 -19.51 -23.42
CA TYR A 88 8.65 -20.18 -24.08
C TYR A 88 8.01 -19.28 -25.14
N TRP A 89 7.44 -19.87 -26.18
CA TRP A 89 6.45 -19.20 -26.99
C TRP A 89 5.09 -19.23 -26.30
N VAL A 90 4.50 -18.07 -26.00
CA VAL A 90 3.15 -17.96 -25.43
C VAL A 90 2.10 -17.57 -26.46
N SER A 91 2.53 -17.04 -27.60
CA SER A 91 1.72 -16.86 -28.83
C SER A 91 2.64 -16.91 -30.04
N ASN A 92 2.07 -16.77 -31.27
CA ASN A 92 2.86 -16.81 -32.49
C ASN A 92 3.89 -15.67 -32.63
N ASN A 93 3.74 -14.61 -31.85
CA ASN A 93 4.63 -13.44 -31.88
C ASN A 93 5.21 -13.06 -30.52
N THR A 94 4.91 -13.81 -29.46
CA THR A 94 5.34 -13.44 -28.09
C THR A 94 6.18 -14.52 -27.46
N ILE A 95 7.39 -14.14 -27.06
CA ILE A 95 8.32 -14.96 -26.30
C ILE A 95 8.34 -14.47 -24.87
N GLU A 96 8.20 -15.41 -23.94
CA GLU A 96 8.21 -15.16 -22.50
C GLU A 96 9.37 -15.91 -21.85
N PHE A 97 10.16 -15.18 -21.07
CA PHE A 97 11.09 -15.77 -20.12
C PHE A 97 10.42 -15.83 -18.76
N LEU A 98 10.28 -17.03 -18.21
CA LEU A 98 9.73 -17.29 -16.88
C LEU A 98 10.87 -17.49 -15.90
N PRO A 99 11.17 -16.52 -15.02
CA PRO A 99 12.18 -16.68 -13.98
C PRO A 99 11.81 -17.79 -13.01
N GLU A 100 12.81 -18.49 -12.49
CA GLU A 100 12.62 -19.41 -11.37
C GLU A 100 12.07 -18.64 -10.15
N GLU A 101 11.31 -19.32 -9.29
CA GLU A 101 10.76 -18.72 -8.08
C GLU A 101 11.86 -18.10 -7.23
N GLY A 102 11.69 -16.83 -6.87
CA GLY A 102 12.66 -16.06 -6.08
C GLY A 102 13.93 -15.65 -6.83
N ALA A 103 14.05 -15.86 -8.13
CA ALA A 103 15.18 -15.40 -8.94
C ALA A 103 15.21 -13.87 -9.04
N LEU A 104 14.06 -13.23 -9.26
CA LEU A 104 13.94 -11.78 -9.27
C LEU A 104 14.10 -11.22 -7.85
N LYS A 105 15.10 -10.37 -7.64
CA LYS A 105 15.38 -9.76 -6.34
C LYS A 105 14.71 -8.39 -6.24
N GLN A 106 14.04 -8.12 -5.15
CA GLN A 106 13.36 -6.84 -4.86
C GLN A 106 14.34 -5.66 -4.99
N GLY A 107 13.86 -4.55 -5.53
CA GLY A 107 14.62 -3.30 -5.69
C GLY A 107 15.73 -3.36 -6.74
N THR A 108 15.98 -4.54 -7.31
CA THR A 108 17.08 -4.75 -8.26
C THR A 108 16.69 -4.28 -9.65
N MET A 109 17.59 -3.51 -10.28
CA MET A 109 17.54 -3.21 -11.70
C MET A 109 18.19 -4.37 -12.44
N TYR A 110 17.53 -4.86 -13.47
CA TYR A 110 18.03 -5.84 -14.42
C TYR A 110 18.18 -5.22 -15.80
N GLU A 111 19.34 -5.41 -16.39
CA GLU A 111 19.57 -5.16 -17.81
C GLU A 111 19.31 -6.48 -18.54
N GLY A 112 18.50 -6.45 -19.56
CA GLY A 112 18.16 -7.59 -20.41
C GLY A 112 18.65 -7.39 -21.83
N SER A 113 19.12 -8.45 -22.45
CA SER A 113 19.31 -8.52 -23.91
C SER A 113 18.54 -9.69 -24.48
N PHE A 114 17.97 -9.48 -25.67
CA PHE A 114 17.21 -10.47 -26.41
C PHE A 114 17.79 -10.63 -27.81
N GLN A 115 18.07 -11.87 -28.23
CA GLN A 115 18.68 -12.21 -29.50
C GLN A 115 17.66 -12.13 -30.66
N LEU A 116 17.27 -10.91 -31.00
CA LEU A 116 16.25 -10.61 -32.02
C LEU A 116 16.60 -11.23 -33.39
N GLY A 117 17.89 -11.26 -33.75
CA GLY A 117 18.37 -11.80 -35.01
C GLY A 117 18.16 -13.31 -35.21
N GLU A 118 17.74 -14.05 -34.17
CA GLU A 118 17.37 -15.46 -34.24
C GLU A 118 15.95 -15.66 -34.79
N PHE A 119 15.08 -14.64 -34.65
CA PHE A 119 13.67 -14.70 -34.99
C PHE A 119 13.30 -13.92 -36.24
N VAL A 120 14.00 -12.81 -36.49
CA VAL A 120 13.72 -11.93 -37.63
C VAL A 120 15.01 -11.52 -38.34
N THR A 121 14.92 -11.34 -39.66
CA THR A 121 16.03 -10.84 -40.44
C THR A 121 16.16 -9.35 -40.23
N VAL A 122 17.27 -8.96 -39.62
CA VAL A 122 17.58 -7.57 -39.25
C VAL A 122 18.99 -7.17 -39.62
N ASP A 123 19.25 -5.88 -39.67
CA ASP A 123 20.61 -5.33 -39.78
C ASP A 123 21.49 -5.87 -38.66
N LYS A 124 22.80 -6.05 -38.95
CA LYS A 124 23.78 -6.61 -38.03
C LYS A 124 23.82 -5.87 -36.67
N ARG A 125 23.54 -4.57 -36.66
CA ARG A 125 23.48 -3.72 -35.44
C ARG A 125 22.23 -3.89 -34.60
N LEU A 126 21.15 -4.48 -35.18
CA LEU A 126 19.87 -4.69 -34.54
C LEU A 126 19.64 -6.15 -34.12
N LYS A 127 20.65 -7.00 -34.23
CA LYS A 127 20.52 -8.42 -33.85
C LYS A 127 20.23 -8.65 -32.37
N GLU A 128 20.64 -7.71 -31.54
CA GLU A 128 20.48 -7.79 -30.09
C GLU A 128 19.65 -6.59 -29.61
N PHE A 129 18.54 -6.87 -28.94
CA PHE A 129 17.65 -5.87 -28.36
C PHE A 129 17.93 -5.72 -26.87
N ASN A 130 18.44 -4.55 -26.47
CA ASN A 130 18.79 -4.25 -25.09
C ASN A 130 17.68 -3.43 -24.41
N PHE A 131 17.29 -3.84 -23.22
CA PHE A 131 16.25 -3.20 -22.40
C PHE A 131 16.59 -3.32 -20.92
N SER A 132 15.80 -2.67 -20.06
CA SER A 132 15.94 -2.80 -18.61
C SER A 132 14.61 -2.76 -17.91
N PHE A 133 14.56 -3.34 -16.71
CA PHE A 133 13.43 -3.27 -15.81
C PHE A 133 13.91 -3.32 -14.36
N ARG A 134 13.09 -2.79 -13.44
CA ARG A 134 13.33 -2.85 -11.99
C ARG A 134 12.29 -3.72 -11.32
N VAL A 135 12.71 -4.56 -10.41
CA VAL A 135 11.78 -5.35 -9.58
C VAL A 135 11.25 -4.47 -8.45
N GLN A 136 9.94 -4.45 -8.29
CA GLN A 136 9.23 -3.72 -7.24
C GLN A 136 9.77 -4.11 -5.85
N GLU A 137 10.06 -3.12 -5.02
CA GLU A 137 10.28 -3.36 -3.60
C GLU A 137 8.96 -3.66 -2.92
N LYS A 138 8.90 -4.76 -2.19
CA LYS A 138 7.72 -5.06 -1.38
C LYS A 138 7.63 -4.10 -0.21
N ASN A 139 6.45 -3.55 -0.03
CA ASN A 139 6.11 -2.66 1.06
C ASN A 139 4.63 -2.86 1.43
N PHE A 140 4.21 -2.29 2.56
CA PHE A 140 2.80 -2.28 2.95
C PHE A 140 2.39 -0.93 3.52
N SER A 141 1.10 -0.65 3.46
CA SER A 141 0.43 0.42 4.18
C SER A 141 -0.77 -0.13 4.92
N LEU A 142 -1.15 0.55 6.00
CA LEU A 142 -2.28 0.22 6.84
C LEU A 142 -3.25 1.38 6.83
N ALA A 143 -4.53 1.09 6.57
CA ALA A 143 -5.63 2.02 6.74
C ALA A 143 -6.58 1.47 7.79
N MET A 144 -6.89 2.28 8.81
CA MET A 144 -7.80 1.90 9.88
C MET A 144 -9.17 2.53 9.66
N GLU A 145 -10.21 1.75 9.93
CA GLU A 145 -11.56 2.30 10.06
C GLU A 145 -11.75 2.88 11.47
N PRO A 146 -12.69 3.80 11.65
CA PRO A 146 -13.09 4.25 12.99
C PRO A 146 -13.51 3.07 13.87
N LEU A 147 -13.14 3.13 15.15
CA LEU A 147 -13.57 2.17 16.15
C LEU A 147 -15.08 1.97 16.09
N ASP A 148 -15.55 0.74 16.28
CA ASP A 148 -16.98 0.41 16.26
C ASP A 148 -17.42 -0.18 17.61
N ILE A 149 -18.46 0.43 18.22
CA ILE A 149 -19.05 -0.01 19.49
C ILE A 149 -20.56 -0.13 19.27
N THR A 150 -21.05 -1.36 19.26
CA THR A 150 -22.47 -1.63 18.94
C THR A 150 -23.38 -1.48 20.14
N ALA A 151 -24.63 -1.09 19.90
CA ALA A 151 -25.67 -0.99 20.92
C ALA A 151 -25.98 -2.33 21.60
N THR A 152 -25.80 -3.43 20.90
CA THR A 152 -26.04 -4.80 21.41
C THR A 152 -24.89 -5.34 22.25
N ALA A 153 -23.71 -4.74 22.19
CA ALA A 153 -22.53 -5.16 22.93
C ALA A 153 -21.66 -3.96 23.36
N PRO A 154 -22.18 -3.01 24.15
CA PRO A 154 -21.48 -1.75 24.48
C PRO A 154 -20.22 -1.94 25.33
N ASP A 155 -20.06 -3.09 25.99
CA ASP A 155 -18.87 -3.45 26.76
C ASP A 155 -17.67 -3.88 25.89
N TYR A 156 -17.89 -4.00 24.60
CA TYR A 156 -16.87 -4.44 23.65
C TYR A 156 -16.73 -3.44 22.50
N ALA A 157 -15.49 -3.28 22.08
CA ALA A 157 -15.15 -2.58 20.84
C ALA A 157 -14.78 -3.59 19.74
N SER A 158 -14.86 -3.17 18.51
CA SER A 158 -14.27 -3.85 17.37
C SER A 158 -13.47 -2.89 16.51
N VAL A 159 -12.45 -3.42 15.86
CA VAL A 159 -11.53 -2.69 15.00
C VAL A 159 -11.49 -3.36 13.65
N LYS A 160 -11.52 -2.56 12.59
CA LYS A 160 -11.34 -3.02 11.21
C LYS A 160 -10.27 -2.20 10.52
N GLY A 161 -9.66 -2.80 9.51
CA GLY A 161 -8.69 -2.09 8.69
C GLY A 161 -8.38 -2.83 7.39
N GLU A 162 -7.64 -2.16 6.53
CA GLU A 162 -7.16 -2.68 5.26
C GLU A 162 -5.63 -2.59 5.23
N ILE A 163 -5.00 -3.70 4.84
CA ILE A 163 -3.57 -3.74 4.52
C ILE A 163 -3.43 -3.77 3.01
N ARG A 164 -2.61 -2.85 2.48
CA ARG A 164 -2.26 -2.79 1.05
C ARG A 164 -0.78 -3.06 0.89
N PHE A 165 -0.48 -3.98 0.00
CA PHE A 165 0.89 -4.33 -0.36
C PHE A 165 1.23 -3.75 -1.74
N SER A 166 2.50 -3.41 -1.96
CA SER A 166 2.99 -2.94 -3.26
C SER A 166 3.14 -4.07 -4.28
N ASP A 167 3.18 -5.34 -3.84
CA ASP A 167 3.28 -6.53 -4.68
C ASP A 167 2.46 -7.68 -4.05
N LYS A 168 2.22 -8.75 -4.80
CA LYS A 168 1.44 -9.91 -4.35
C LYS A 168 2.00 -10.53 -3.09
N ILE A 169 1.13 -10.86 -2.16
CA ILE A 169 1.42 -11.57 -0.91
C ILE A 169 0.37 -12.69 -0.75
N ASP A 170 0.76 -13.81 -0.19
CA ASP A 170 -0.14 -14.92 0.08
C ASP A 170 -0.83 -14.75 1.44
N ASN A 171 -2.09 -15.22 1.58
CA ASN A 171 -2.85 -15.17 2.83
C ASN A 171 -2.06 -15.68 4.03
N ALA A 172 -1.39 -16.82 3.89
CA ALA A 172 -0.59 -17.42 4.97
C ALA A 172 0.59 -16.55 5.42
N GLN A 173 1.08 -15.65 4.57
CA GLN A 173 2.09 -14.67 4.93
C GLN A 173 1.45 -13.48 5.68
N VAL A 174 0.27 -13.02 5.24
CA VAL A 174 -0.46 -11.92 5.90
C VAL A 174 -0.82 -12.28 7.33
N GLU A 175 -1.29 -13.50 7.58
CA GLU A 175 -1.59 -14.01 8.93
C GLU A 175 -0.39 -13.98 9.88
N LYS A 176 0.82 -14.13 9.35
CA LYS A 176 2.06 -14.14 10.15
C LYS A 176 2.61 -12.76 10.46
N ILE A 177 2.25 -11.74 9.68
CA ILE A 177 2.77 -10.39 9.87
C ILE A 177 1.93 -9.54 10.81
N LEU A 178 0.64 -9.86 11.00
CA LEU A 178 -0.31 -9.07 11.76
C LEU A 178 -0.53 -9.67 13.15
N SER A 179 -0.42 -8.84 14.18
CA SER A 179 -0.74 -9.21 15.56
C SER A 179 -1.35 -8.02 16.29
N ALA A 180 -2.15 -8.31 17.32
CA ALA A 180 -2.77 -7.29 18.16
C ALA A 180 -2.69 -7.66 19.64
N SER A 181 -2.39 -6.68 20.50
CA SER A 181 -2.26 -6.85 21.94
C SER A 181 -2.69 -5.61 22.71
N GLY A 182 -3.09 -5.75 23.95
CA GLY A 182 -3.48 -4.60 24.82
C GLY A 182 -4.20 -5.06 26.08
N ASN A 183 -4.23 -4.19 27.10
CA ASN A 183 -4.90 -4.41 28.38
C ASN A 183 -4.62 -5.79 29.02
N GLY A 184 -3.36 -6.20 29.05
CA GLY A 184 -2.96 -7.50 29.60
C GLY A 184 -3.19 -8.69 28.68
N THR A 185 -3.88 -8.51 27.54
CA THR A 185 -4.05 -9.56 26.52
C THR A 185 -2.85 -9.53 25.57
N SER A 186 -2.11 -10.61 25.52
CA SER A 186 -0.91 -10.72 24.68
C SER A 186 -1.20 -10.93 23.20
N SER A 187 -2.37 -11.50 22.87
CA SER A 187 -2.80 -11.73 21.49
C SER A 187 -4.31 -11.75 21.38
N TYR A 188 -4.87 -10.92 20.51
CA TYR A 188 -6.26 -10.97 20.09
C TYR A 188 -6.41 -11.85 18.85
N ASN A 189 -7.57 -12.46 18.71
CA ASN A 189 -7.91 -13.17 17.46
C ASN A 189 -8.19 -12.17 16.35
N ILE A 190 -7.52 -12.32 15.22
CA ILE A 190 -7.65 -11.46 14.04
C ILE A 190 -8.24 -12.30 12.91
N SER A 191 -9.36 -11.85 12.36
CA SER A 191 -9.91 -12.41 11.12
C SER A 191 -9.33 -11.62 9.95
N ILE A 192 -8.77 -12.33 8.97
CA ILE A 192 -8.19 -11.72 7.76
C ILE A 192 -8.95 -12.28 6.56
N GLU A 193 -9.36 -11.38 5.66
CA GLU A 193 -10.10 -11.72 4.46
C GLU A 193 -9.42 -11.09 3.23
N GLY A 194 -9.21 -11.92 2.21
CA GLY A 194 -8.74 -11.45 0.90
C GLY A 194 -9.85 -10.75 0.14
N THR A 195 -9.55 -9.64 -0.47
CA THR A 195 -10.52 -8.85 -1.25
C THR A 195 -10.71 -9.34 -2.70
N GLY A 196 -10.08 -10.45 -3.08
CA GLY A 196 -9.94 -10.90 -4.47
C GLY A 196 -8.77 -10.25 -5.21
N ASN A 197 -8.20 -9.18 -4.66
CA ASN A 197 -6.95 -8.59 -5.15
C ASN A 197 -5.78 -9.08 -4.26
N PRO A 198 -4.77 -9.76 -4.81
CA PRO A 198 -3.68 -10.35 -4.03
C PRO A 198 -2.72 -9.33 -3.38
N THR A 199 -3.00 -8.03 -3.54
CA THR A 199 -2.29 -6.94 -2.87
C THR A 199 -3.12 -6.26 -1.80
N ARG A 200 -4.37 -6.70 -1.54
CA ARG A 200 -5.29 -6.07 -0.58
C ARG A 200 -5.95 -7.09 0.33
N TYR A 201 -5.90 -6.82 1.60
CA TYR A 201 -6.49 -7.65 2.65
C TYR A 201 -7.22 -6.79 3.65
N THR A 202 -8.45 -7.16 3.99
CA THR A 202 -9.16 -6.58 5.13
C THR A 202 -8.92 -7.44 6.37
N PHE A 203 -8.94 -6.82 7.53
CA PHE A 203 -8.90 -7.55 8.79
C PHE A 203 -9.89 -6.96 9.79
N SER A 204 -10.29 -7.80 10.74
CA SER A 204 -11.12 -7.40 11.86
C SER A 204 -10.68 -8.04 13.17
N ILE A 205 -10.81 -7.29 14.26
CA ILE A 205 -10.61 -7.73 15.63
C ILE A 205 -11.92 -7.43 16.37
N GLY A 206 -12.67 -8.48 16.68
CA GLY A 206 -13.94 -8.36 17.39
C GLY A 206 -13.78 -8.60 18.88
N ARG A 207 -14.80 -8.18 19.66
CA ARG A 207 -14.94 -8.44 21.10
C ARG A 207 -13.72 -8.00 21.93
N ILE A 208 -13.18 -6.81 21.64
CA ILE A 208 -12.11 -6.19 22.43
C ILE A 208 -12.77 -5.64 23.71
N PRO A 209 -12.47 -6.17 24.91
CA PRO A 209 -13.13 -5.74 26.13
C PRO A 209 -12.81 -4.29 26.45
N ARG A 210 -13.82 -3.46 26.74
CA ARG A 210 -13.61 -2.13 27.29
C ARG A 210 -13.36 -2.21 28.78
N ALA A 211 -12.46 -1.36 29.28
CA ALA A 211 -12.10 -1.29 30.69
C ALA A 211 -12.72 -0.07 31.37
N GLU A 212 -12.51 0.07 32.71
CA GLU A 212 -12.93 1.25 33.47
C GLU A 212 -12.07 2.50 33.14
N LYS A 213 -10.90 2.29 32.53
CA LYS A 213 -10.00 3.34 32.04
C LYS A 213 -9.67 3.08 30.58
N ASP A 214 -9.33 4.15 29.88
CA ASP A 214 -8.79 4.06 28.53
C ASP A 214 -7.52 3.23 28.53
N TYR A 215 -7.33 2.51 27.44
CA TYR A 215 -6.07 1.84 27.15
C TYR A 215 -5.77 1.80 25.66
N GLU A 216 -4.53 1.55 25.30
CA GLU A 216 -4.12 1.41 23.92
C GLU A 216 -4.15 -0.06 23.48
N LEU A 217 -4.83 -0.32 22.38
CA LEU A 217 -4.69 -1.51 21.59
C LEU A 217 -3.53 -1.28 20.60
N GLU A 218 -2.52 -2.12 20.65
CA GLU A 218 -1.42 -2.08 19.70
C GLU A 218 -1.64 -3.12 18.59
N ILE A 219 -1.71 -2.65 17.35
CA ILE A 219 -1.74 -3.48 16.14
C ILE A 219 -0.34 -3.42 15.53
N LYS A 220 0.32 -4.57 15.47
CA LYS A 220 1.71 -4.67 14.99
C LYS A 220 1.75 -5.40 13.66
N LEU A 221 2.47 -4.83 12.71
CA LEU A 221 2.82 -5.46 11.44
C LEU A 221 4.33 -5.68 11.42
N ASP A 222 4.76 -6.93 11.30
CA ASP A 222 6.16 -7.30 11.07
C ASP A 222 6.27 -7.95 9.68
N GLY A 223 6.77 -7.19 8.71
CA GLY A 223 6.83 -7.60 7.30
C GLY A 223 7.77 -8.77 7.02
N LYS A 224 8.59 -9.19 7.99
CA LYS A 224 9.64 -10.19 7.79
C LYS A 224 9.15 -11.50 7.18
N ALA A 225 7.98 -11.99 7.60
CA ALA A 225 7.40 -13.23 7.06
C ALA A 225 6.96 -13.10 5.58
N ALA A 226 6.75 -11.89 5.10
CA ALA A 226 6.42 -11.57 3.71
C ALA A 226 7.64 -11.08 2.90
N GLY A 227 8.85 -11.13 3.47
CA GLY A 227 10.07 -10.64 2.85
C GLY A 227 10.16 -9.11 2.78
N ILE A 228 9.47 -8.41 3.69
CA ILE A 228 9.45 -6.95 3.78
C ILE A 228 10.24 -6.53 5.01
N ASP A 229 11.32 -5.77 4.81
CA ASP A 229 12.13 -5.24 5.92
C ASP A 229 11.52 -3.96 6.50
N ARG A 230 10.30 -4.11 7.03
CA ARG A 230 9.56 -3.02 7.68
C ARG A 230 8.72 -3.53 8.82
N LYS A 231 8.68 -2.75 9.91
CA LYS A 231 7.75 -2.93 11.03
C LYS A 231 6.91 -1.66 11.21
N MET A 232 5.66 -1.85 11.61
CA MET A 232 4.75 -0.79 11.95
C MET A 232 4.00 -1.14 13.22
N VAL A 233 3.70 -0.16 14.04
CA VAL A 233 2.81 -0.28 15.18
C VAL A 233 1.78 0.84 15.08
N GLU A 234 0.52 0.44 15.03
CA GLU A 234 -0.62 1.35 15.11
C GLU A 234 -1.24 1.23 16.49
N LYS A 235 -1.55 2.36 17.12
CA LYS A 235 -2.13 2.44 18.44
C LYS A 235 -3.52 3.02 18.38
N ILE A 236 -4.48 2.29 18.92
CA ILE A 236 -5.88 2.68 18.94
C ILE A 236 -6.32 2.80 20.39
N THR A 237 -6.81 3.97 20.77
CA THR A 237 -7.40 4.16 22.10
C THR A 237 -8.73 3.44 22.19
N ILE A 238 -8.81 2.44 23.06
CA ILE A 238 -10.07 1.81 23.47
C ILE A 238 -10.66 2.65 24.62
N PRO A 239 -11.81 3.29 24.41
CA PRO A 239 -12.36 4.21 25.42
C PRO A 239 -12.92 3.46 26.64
N ALA A 240 -12.79 4.09 27.80
CA ALA A 240 -13.42 3.61 29.03
C ALA A 240 -14.94 3.50 28.86
N LYS A 241 -15.55 2.47 29.47
CA LYS A 241 -16.99 2.20 29.34
C LYS A 241 -17.89 3.14 30.14
N ASN A 242 -17.34 3.97 31.04
CA ASN A 242 -18.13 4.82 31.93
C ASN A 242 -18.20 6.29 31.51
N ILE A 243 -17.50 6.69 30.44
CA ILE A 243 -17.37 8.08 30.00
C ILE A 243 -17.82 8.20 28.55
N PHE A 244 -18.97 8.87 28.34
CA PHE A 244 -19.43 9.20 26.99
C PHE A 244 -18.69 10.43 26.45
N ARG A 245 -18.05 10.29 25.28
CA ARG A 245 -17.27 11.38 24.67
C ARG A 245 -17.22 11.28 23.14
N PHE A 246 -16.89 12.41 22.53
CA PHE A 246 -16.52 12.50 21.14
C PHE A 246 -15.15 11.82 20.90
N MET A 247 -15.06 10.99 19.84
CA MET A 247 -13.82 10.30 19.47
C MET A 247 -13.18 10.90 18.22
N SER A 248 -13.96 11.04 17.15
CA SER A 248 -13.47 11.57 15.87
C SER A 248 -14.58 12.06 14.98
N ALA A 249 -14.22 12.84 13.96
CA ALA A 249 -15.13 13.15 12.86
C ALA A 249 -14.34 13.12 11.54
N GLN A 250 -14.94 12.55 10.50
CA GLN A 250 -14.32 12.43 9.19
C GLN A 250 -15.33 12.67 8.07
N ARG A 251 -14.86 13.10 6.92
CA ARG A 251 -15.72 13.19 5.72
C ARG A 251 -15.98 11.81 5.17
N ILE A 252 -17.19 11.62 4.66
CA ILE A 252 -17.62 10.43 3.93
C ILE A 252 -18.19 10.87 2.57
N GLU A 253 -17.95 10.06 1.54
CA GLU A 253 -18.44 10.29 0.19
C GLU A 253 -19.46 9.23 -0.25
N GLN A 254 -19.52 8.13 0.49
CA GLN A 254 -20.42 7.01 0.22
C GLN A 254 -21.10 6.54 1.53
N PRO A 255 -22.37 6.11 1.46
CA PRO A 255 -23.24 6.08 0.28
C PRO A 255 -23.65 7.47 -0.22
N GLU A 256 -23.52 8.50 0.59
CA GLU A 256 -23.82 9.90 0.31
C GLU A 256 -22.73 10.81 0.87
N ASN A 257 -22.60 12.02 0.31
CA ASN A 257 -21.68 13.01 0.82
C ASN A 257 -22.07 13.48 2.23
N GLY A 258 -21.11 13.48 3.14
CA GLY A 258 -21.41 13.80 4.53
C GLY A 258 -20.22 13.90 5.45
N ILE A 259 -20.52 13.93 6.74
CA ILE A 259 -19.56 13.84 7.85
C ILE A 259 -20.05 12.72 8.79
N GLN A 260 -19.16 11.76 9.05
CA GLN A 260 -19.37 10.75 10.09
C GLN A 260 -18.70 11.21 11.38
N ILE A 261 -19.46 11.20 12.45
CA ILE A 261 -19.04 11.52 13.82
C ILE A 261 -19.02 10.22 14.60
N SER A 262 -17.92 9.90 15.27
CA SER A 262 -17.78 8.72 16.12
C SER A 262 -17.70 9.11 17.58
N PHE A 263 -18.41 8.37 18.43
CA PHE A 263 -18.45 8.55 19.86
C PHE A 263 -17.90 7.30 20.58
N SER A 264 -17.69 7.41 21.89
CA SER A 264 -17.21 6.31 22.73
C SER A 264 -18.28 5.30 23.11
N ASP A 265 -19.54 5.58 22.84
CA ASP A 265 -20.69 4.74 23.20
C ASP A 265 -21.82 4.94 22.18
N PRO A 266 -22.72 3.95 22.04
CA PRO A 266 -23.87 4.07 21.17
C PRO A 266 -24.71 5.30 21.49
N VAL A 267 -25.00 6.09 20.47
CA VAL A 267 -25.77 7.33 20.57
C VAL A 267 -27.25 7.00 20.65
N SER A 268 -28.00 7.76 21.46
CA SER A 268 -29.46 7.61 21.53
C SER A 268 -30.09 8.00 20.19
N ASP A 269 -30.82 7.08 19.56
CA ASP A 269 -31.54 7.27 18.30
C ASP A 269 -32.88 7.96 18.47
N THR A 270 -33.34 8.10 19.72
CA THR A 270 -34.62 8.77 20.08
C THR A 270 -34.46 10.26 20.32
N GLN A 271 -33.25 10.81 20.36
CA GLN A 271 -33.03 12.25 20.57
C GLN A 271 -33.11 13.04 19.25
N ASP A 272 -33.66 14.24 19.30
CA ASP A 272 -33.54 15.19 18.20
C ASP A 272 -32.12 15.78 18.23
N LEU A 273 -31.35 15.55 17.14
CA LEU A 273 -30.01 16.05 16.99
C LEU A 273 -29.93 17.48 16.43
N LYS A 274 -31.04 18.05 15.98
CA LYS A 274 -31.12 19.46 15.56
C LYS A 274 -30.79 20.38 16.75
N GLY A 275 -29.88 21.31 16.52
CA GLY A 275 -29.37 22.19 17.59
C GLY A 275 -28.38 21.54 18.56
N LEU A 276 -28.18 20.22 18.48
CA LEU A 276 -27.12 19.51 19.21
C LEU A 276 -25.90 19.21 18.33
N ILE A 277 -26.12 19.10 17.03
CA ILE A 277 -25.08 18.98 16.01
C ILE A 277 -25.41 19.94 14.90
N GLU A 278 -24.48 20.84 14.57
CA GLU A 278 -24.68 21.92 13.60
C GLU A 278 -23.52 22.05 12.62
N ILE A 279 -23.85 22.42 11.39
CA ILE A 279 -22.89 22.84 10.38
C ILE A 279 -23.40 24.20 9.84
N PRO A 280 -22.97 25.33 10.43
CA PRO A 280 -23.53 26.65 10.14
C PRO A 280 -23.46 27.09 8.66
N GLU A 281 -22.51 26.53 7.92
CA GLU A 281 -22.34 26.85 6.48
C GLU A 281 -23.35 26.14 5.57
N LEU A 282 -24.17 25.22 6.12
CA LEU A 282 -25.17 24.47 5.38
C LEU A 282 -26.59 24.91 5.74
N SER A 283 -27.44 25.05 4.73
CA SER A 283 -28.85 25.37 4.91
C SER A 283 -29.73 24.15 5.28
N SER A 284 -29.29 22.96 4.89
CA SER A 284 -30.01 21.71 5.17
C SER A 284 -29.05 20.53 5.26
N TYR A 285 -29.35 19.62 6.16
CA TYR A 285 -28.67 18.33 6.34
C TYR A 285 -29.59 17.37 7.11
N THR A 286 -29.30 16.08 6.99
CA THR A 286 -30.04 15.01 7.67
C THR A 286 -29.12 14.20 8.56
N PHE A 287 -29.68 13.56 9.57
CA PHE A 287 -28.95 12.71 10.50
C PHE A 287 -29.33 11.25 10.35
N GLN A 288 -28.34 10.38 10.48
CA GLN A 288 -28.54 8.95 10.66
C GLN A 288 -27.67 8.47 11.82
N VAL A 289 -28.31 7.89 12.83
CA VAL A 289 -27.61 7.29 13.98
C VAL A 289 -27.41 5.81 13.71
N ILE A 290 -26.17 5.34 13.80
CA ILE A 290 -25.81 3.94 13.64
C ILE A 290 -24.84 3.58 14.77
N ASN A 291 -25.36 2.94 15.83
CA ASN A 291 -24.57 2.59 17.02
C ASN A 291 -23.85 3.82 17.62
N ASP A 292 -22.53 3.78 17.67
CA ASP A 292 -21.65 4.83 18.19
C ASP A 292 -21.37 5.95 17.16
N LYS A 293 -22.04 5.91 16.02
CA LYS A 293 -21.80 6.87 14.92
C LYS A 293 -23.05 7.69 14.59
N VAL A 294 -22.80 8.96 14.26
CA VAL A 294 -23.80 9.85 13.68
C VAL A 294 -23.28 10.31 12.33
N ASN A 295 -23.98 9.93 11.27
CA ASN A 295 -23.73 10.43 9.93
C ASN A 295 -24.59 11.69 9.69
N VAL A 296 -23.95 12.74 9.22
CA VAL A 296 -24.60 13.99 8.81
C VAL A 296 -24.47 14.10 7.31
N TYR A 297 -25.58 13.87 6.58
CA TYR A 297 -25.60 13.90 5.12
C TYR A 297 -26.07 15.26 4.61
N PHE A 298 -25.45 15.74 3.56
CA PHE A 298 -25.79 17.01 2.91
C PHE A 298 -25.39 17.01 1.44
N GLU A 299 -26.10 17.84 0.66
CA GLU A 299 -25.78 18.04 -0.75
C GLU A 299 -24.39 18.68 -0.94
N PRO A 300 -23.67 18.32 -2.02
CA PRO A 300 -22.42 18.98 -2.35
C PRO A 300 -22.57 20.50 -2.40
N ASN A 301 -21.69 21.21 -1.72
CA ASN A 301 -21.74 22.68 -1.61
C ASN A 301 -20.40 23.30 -2.01
N ARG A 302 -20.41 24.62 -2.21
CA ARG A 302 -19.22 25.38 -2.63
C ARG A 302 -18.46 26.03 -1.48
N ALA A 303 -18.81 25.73 -0.24
CA ALA A 303 -18.11 26.29 0.91
C ALA A 303 -16.67 25.75 0.94
N ASN A 304 -15.68 26.62 1.02
CA ASN A 304 -14.27 26.23 1.11
C ASN A 304 -13.93 25.56 2.44
N LYS A 305 -14.79 25.73 3.43
CA LYS A 305 -14.63 25.21 4.78
C LYS A 305 -16.00 24.89 5.37
N LEU A 306 -16.11 23.74 6.04
CA LEU A 306 -17.27 23.38 6.87
C LEU A 306 -16.83 23.31 8.33
N THR A 307 -17.66 23.82 9.23
CA THR A 307 -17.44 23.76 10.68
C THR A 307 -18.51 22.92 11.35
N LEU A 308 -18.14 21.72 11.77
CA LEU A 308 -18.99 20.85 12.57
C LEU A 308 -18.95 21.30 14.03
N ARG A 309 -20.10 21.60 14.62
CA ARG A 309 -20.26 21.88 16.05
C ARG A 309 -21.06 20.76 16.68
N ILE A 310 -20.57 20.23 17.79
CA ILE A 310 -21.21 19.17 18.56
C ILE A 310 -21.36 19.69 19.98
N TYR A 311 -22.57 19.84 20.46
CA TYR A 311 -22.86 20.40 21.79
C TYR A 311 -22.93 19.32 22.86
N GLU A 312 -22.65 19.68 24.08
CA GLU A 312 -22.62 18.81 25.27
C GLU A 312 -23.93 18.08 25.57
N GLY A 313 -25.04 18.55 24.98
CA GLY A 313 -26.36 17.96 25.13
C GLY A 313 -26.59 16.63 24.42
N VAL A 314 -25.69 16.21 23.53
CA VAL A 314 -25.78 14.88 22.88
C VAL A 314 -25.72 13.80 23.95
N LYS A 315 -26.58 12.78 23.85
CA LYS A 315 -26.68 11.69 24.83
C LYS A 315 -26.40 10.34 24.18
N ASN A 316 -25.81 9.43 24.95
CA ASN A 316 -25.74 8.03 24.61
C ASN A 316 -27.05 7.30 24.94
N MET A 317 -27.16 6.01 24.62
CA MET A 317 -28.37 5.19 24.90
C MET A 317 -28.70 5.06 26.40
N GLU A 318 -27.70 5.23 27.29
CA GLU A 318 -27.92 5.22 28.74
C GLU A 318 -28.34 6.61 29.30
N GLY A 319 -28.47 7.62 28.43
CA GLY A 319 -28.83 8.99 28.80
C GLY A 319 -27.67 9.84 29.31
N LYS A 320 -26.45 9.34 29.32
CA LYS A 320 -25.24 10.12 29.67
C LYS A 320 -25.00 11.20 28.61
N ARG A 321 -24.72 12.43 29.06
CA ARG A 321 -24.40 13.57 28.18
C ARG A 321 -22.92 13.57 27.79
N LEU A 322 -22.63 14.18 26.65
CA LEU A 322 -21.27 14.34 26.12
C LEU A 322 -20.34 15.14 27.07
N GLY A 323 -20.90 16.04 27.85
CA GLY A 323 -20.17 16.80 28.88
C GLY A 323 -19.30 17.94 28.36
N THR A 324 -18.87 17.91 27.11
CA THR A 324 -18.01 18.96 26.51
C THR A 324 -18.42 19.18 25.06
N SER A 325 -18.53 20.44 24.63
CA SER A 325 -18.81 20.80 23.25
C SER A 325 -17.54 20.74 22.42
N HIS A 326 -17.66 20.36 21.14
CA HIS A 326 -16.56 20.24 20.18
C HIS A 326 -16.84 21.07 18.93
N SER A 327 -15.76 21.60 18.31
CA SER A 327 -15.81 22.30 17.03
C SER A 327 -14.68 21.85 16.14
N ILE A 328 -15.02 21.27 14.99
CA ILE A 328 -14.07 20.68 14.05
C ILE A 328 -14.25 21.34 12.68
N SER A 329 -13.16 21.68 12.05
CA SER A 329 -13.16 22.30 10.72
C SER A 329 -12.68 21.32 9.65
N PHE A 330 -13.44 21.24 8.57
CA PHE A 330 -13.09 20.46 7.38
C PHE A 330 -12.80 21.42 6.22
N SER A 331 -11.58 21.42 5.72
CA SER A 331 -11.27 22.10 4.46
C SER A 331 -11.84 21.29 3.30
N GLN A 332 -12.49 21.95 2.34
CA GLN A 332 -12.78 21.30 1.08
C GLN A 332 -11.49 21.30 0.25
N PRO A 333 -11.05 20.17 -0.30
CA PRO A 333 -9.99 20.19 -1.27
C PRO A 333 -10.46 21.04 -2.46
N SER A 334 -9.68 22.05 -2.81
CA SER A 334 -9.84 22.70 -4.11
C SER A 334 -9.80 21.61 -5.15
N LEU A 335 -10.86 21.48 -5.96
CA LEU A 335 -10.89 20.61 -7.12
C LEU A 335 -9.84 21.12 -8.10
N LYS A 336 -8.58 20.79 -7.89
CA LYS A 336 -7.57 20.94 -8.92
C LYS A 336 -7.93 19.94 -10.00
N PRO A 337 -8.01 20.38 -11.25
CA PRO A 337 -8.13 19.44 -12.36
C PRO A 337 -6.98 18.42 -12.23
N GLN A 338 -7.31 17.16 -12.05
CA GLN A 338 -6.32 16.08 -12.06
C GLN A 338 -6.73 15.11 -13.16
N VAL A 339 -5.74 14.61 -13.86
CA VAL A 339 -5.91 13.57 -14.87
C VAL A 339 -5.44 12.28 -14.23
N GLU A 340 -6.35 11.33 -14.11
CA GLU A 340 -6.04 10.00 -13.59
C GLU A 340 -6.00 9.01 -14.74
N LEU A 341 -4.88 8.34 -14.93
CA LEU A 341 -4.74 7.27 -15.90
C LEU A 341 -5.42 6.01 -15.36
N ARG A 342 -6.47 5.56 -16.06
CA ARG A 342 -7.21 4.34 -15.72
C ARG A 342 -6.59 3.09 -16.36
N THR A 343 -5.30 2.94 -16.32
CA THR A 343 -4.65 1.73 -16.84
C THR A 343 -3.79 1.12 -15.74
N GLU A 344 -4.01 -0.16 -15.50
CA GLU A 344 -3.17 -0.99 -14.63
C GLU A 344 -2.06 -1.70 -15.45
N ALA A 345 -1.98 -1.43 -16.76
CA ALA A 345 -1.02 -2.06 -17.64
C ALA A 345 0.38 -1.46 -17.44
N ALA A 346 1.33 -2.31 -17.08
CA ALA A 346 2.75 -1.97 -17.03
C ALA A 346 3.40 -1.84 -18.43
N ILE A 347 2.67 -2.22 -19.47
CA ILE A 347 3.13 -2.21 -20.87
C ILE A 347 2.12 -1.41 -21.69
N LEU A 348 2.58 -0.29 -22.25
CA LEU A 348 1.80 0.48 -23.22
C LEU A 348 2.34 0.13 -24.62
N PRO A 349 1.47 -0.28 -25.58
CA PRO A 349 1.91 -0.51 -26.93
C PRO A 349 2.41 0.79 -27.57
N ASP A 350 3.54 0.73 -28.26
CA ASP A 350 4.04 1.84 -29.07
C ASP A 350 3.20 1.93 -30.35
N SER A 351 2.08 2.60 -30.26
CA SER A 351 1.21 2.86 -31.41
C SER A 351 1.05 4.36 -31.65
N LYS A 352 0.98 4.76 -32.91
CA LYS A 352 0.76 6.16 -33.31
C LYS A 352 -0.58 6.74 -32.81
N ASN A 353 -1.49 5.86 -32.35
CA ASN A 353 -2.83 6.21 -31.87
C ASN A 353 -3.11 5.56 -30.50
N LEU A 354 -2.21 5.72 -29.54
CA LEU A 354 -2.45 5.25 -28.19
C LEU A 354 -3.62 6.00 -27.57
N ILE A 355 -4.74 5.31 -27.33
CA ILE A 355 -5.88 5.84 -26.59
C ILE A 355 -5.71 5.45 -25.13
N VAL A 356 -5.31 6.41 -24.29
CA VAL A 356 -5.21 6.20 -22.85
C VAL A 356 -6.48 6.77 -22.22
N PRO A 357 -7.35 5.93 -21.62
CA PRO A 357 -8.53 6.43 -20.92
C PRO A 357 -8.12 7.21 -19.68
N PHE A 358 -8.68 8.39 -19.49
CA PHE A 358 -8.50 9.21 -18.29
C PHE A 358 -9.87 9.71 -17.77
N ARG A 359 -9.91 10.10 -16.51
CA ARG A 359 -11.08 10.68 -15.83
C ARG A 359 -10.75 12.04 -15.22
#